data_a087bc5557496c722c0cb3b0d1e670c9
#
_entry.id   a087bc5557496c722c0cb3b0d1e670c9
#
_cell.length_a   1.000
_cell.length_b   1.000
_cell.length_c   1.000
_cell.angle_alpha   90.00
_cell.angle_beta   90.00
_cell.angle_gamma   90.00
#
_symmetry.space_group_name_H-M   'P 1'
#
loop_
_entity.id
_entity.type
_entity.pdbx_description
1 polymer ?
#
loop_
_entity_poly.entity_id
_entity_poly.type
_entity_poly.pdbx_seq_one_letter_code
_entity_poly.pdbx_strand_id
1 'polypeptide(L)'
;MFDWNEFKILAEKLKDEKDEASQRTSISRLYYAVYWKARLILEREDPNLRVPEYNAHKFVWDKFSGKNKTRNAISRKGRDLRRNRNDADYEADIRKPKELVNDSFQIAEHILFYLNQIQPK
;
A
#
# COMPACT_ATOMS: atom_id res chain seq x y z
N MET A 1 0.30 1.92 20.44
CA MET A 1 0.73 1.42 19.11
C MET A 1 0.64 2.53 18.08
N PHE A 2 1.61 2.60 17.18
CA PHE A 2 1.61 3.60 16.13
C PHE A 2 0.39 3.44 15.22
N ASP A 3 -0.27 4.53 14.91
CA ASP A 3 -1.39 4.55 13.95
C ASP A 3 -0.83 4.76 12.54
N TRP A 4 -0.81 3.70 11.74
CA TRP A 4 -0.26 3.74 10.40
C TRP A 4 -1.01 4.69 9.46
N ASN A 5 -2.25 5.11 9.83
CA ASN A 5 -2.98 6.12 9.09
C ASN A 5 -2.27 7.48 9.09
N GLU A 6 -1.40 7.74 10.06
CA GLU A 6 -0.59 8.95 10.07
C GLU A 6 0.33 9.02 8.85
N PHE A 7 0.78 7.87 8.33
CA PHE A 7 1.55 7.85 7.09
C PHE A 7 0.70 8.27 5.89
N LYS A 8 -0.59 7.90 5.87
CA LYS A 8 -1.49 8.34 4.79
C LYS A 8 -1.69 9.86 4.85
N ILE A 9 -1.87 10.40 6.03
CA ILE A 9 -2.02 11.85 6.23
C ILE A 9 -0.77 12.59 5.74
N LEU A 10 0.42 12.08 6.09
CA LEU A 10 1.68 12.65 5.62
C LEU A 10 1.80 12.57 4.10
N ALA A 11 1.45 11.41 3.54
CA ALA A 11 1.48 11.22 2.09
C ALA A 11 0.59 12.25 1.38
N GLU A 12 -0.61 12.51 1.91
CA GLU A 12 -1.52 13.48 1.34
C GLU A 12 -0.96 14.92 1.38
N LYS A 13 -0.21 15.25 2.42
CA LYS A 13 0.45 16.55 2.51
C LYS A 13 1.57 16.69 1.48
N LEU A 14 2.30 15.62 1.22
CA LEU A 14 3.48 15.64 0.36
C LEU A 14 3.14 15.52 -1.13
N LYS A 15 1.99 14.94 -1.48
CA LYS A 15 1.66 14.63 -2.88
C LYS A 15 1.61 15.85 -3.78
N ASP A 16 1.24 17.00 -3.26
CA ASP A 16 1.09 18.22 -4.04
C ASP A 16 2.33 19.12 -4.03
N GLU A 17 3.37 18.70 -3.32
CA GLU A 17 4.64 19.42 -3.36
C GLU A 17 5.27 19.30 -4.75
N LYS A 18 6.02 20.33 -5.14
CA LYS A 18 6.59 20.40 -6.49
C LYS A 18 7.90 19.64 -6.63
N ASP A 19 8.59 19.41 -5.52
CA ASP A 19 9.88 18.72 -5.57
C ASP A 19 9.71 17.20 -5.66
N GLU A 20 10.58 16.59 -6.43
CA GLU A 20 10.50 15.15 -6.68
C GLU A 20 10.71 14.32 -5.41
N ALA A 21 11.57 14.77 -4.49
CA ALA A 21 11.82 14.05 -3.23
C ALA A 21 10.53 13.92 -2.40
N SER A 22 9.75 14.99 -2.30
CA SER A 22 8.46 14.95 -1.60
C SER A 22 7.47 14.05 -2.30
N GLN A 23 7.43 14.08 -3.62
CA GLN A 23 6.56 13.22 -4.42
C GLN A 23 6.89 11.75 -4.22
N ARG A 24 8.16 11.39 -4.27
CA ARG A 24 8.62 10.02 -4.02
C ARG A 24 8.30 9.57 -2.59
N THR A 25 8.53 10.44 -1.62
CA THR A 25 8.25 10.15 -0.21
C THR A 25 6.75 9.94 0.02
N SER A 26 5.92 10.72 -0.67
CA SER A 26 4.46 10.56 -0.63
C SER A 26 4.05 9.14 -1.01
N ILE A 27 4.59 8.61 -2.12
CA ILE A 27 4.28 7.25 -2.57
C ILE A 27 4.72 6.22 -1.54
N SER A 28 5.93 6.38 -0.99
CA SER A 28 6.48 5.46 0.00
C SER A 28 5.61 5.39 1.27
N ARG A 29 5.26 6.55 1.82
CA ARG A 29 4.42 6.59 3.04
C ARG A 29 3.01 6.08 2.78
N LEU A 30 2.44 6.42 1.64
CA LEU A 30 1.13 5.91 1.22
C LEU A 30 1.12 4.39 1.18
N TYR A 31 2.13 3.78 0.54
CA TYR A 31 2.24 2.33 0.45
C TYR A 31 2.26 1.69 1.84
N TYR A 32 3.07 2.20 2.75
CA TYR A 32 3.17 1.62 4.09
C TYR A 32 1.87 1.73 4.88
N ALA A 33 1.12 2.83 4.71
CA ALA A 33 -0.19 2.96 5.35
C ALA A 33 -1.15 1.86 4.88
N VAL A 34 -1.18 1.61 3.57
CA VAL A 34 -2.05 0.59 2.96
C VAL A 34 -1.59 -0.81 3.35
N TYR A 35 -0.29 -1.08 3.26
CA TYR A 35 0.29 -2.37 3.60
C TYR A 35 -0.03 -2.76 5.04
N TRP A 36 0.19 -1.87 6.00
CA TRP A 36 -0.04 -2.18 7.40
C TRP A 36 -1.52 -2.38 7.70
N LYS A 37 -2.40 -1.63 7.05
CA LYS A 37 -3.85 -1.86 7.20
C LYS A 37 -4.22 -3.26 6.72
N ALA A 38 -3.73 -3.65 5.55
CA ALA A 38 -3.97 -4.97 4.98
C ALA A 38 -3.42 -6.08 5.90
N ARG A 39 -2.19 -5.92 6.35
CA ARG A 39 -1.53 -6.89 7.23
C ARG A 39 -2.28 -7.07 8.55
N LEU A 40 -2.69 -5.98 9.16
CA LEU A 40 -3.42 -6.04 10.44
C LEU A 40 -4.77 -6.74 10.30
N ILE A 41 -5.44 -6.58 9.16
CA ILE A 41 -6.69 -7.31 8.90
C ILE A 41 -6.42 -8.82 8.86
N LEU A 42 -5.38 -9.25 8.14
CA LEU A 42 -5.02 -10.67 8.08
C LEU A 42 -4.67 -11.22 9.46
N GLU A 43 -3.94 -10.45 10.25
CA GLU A 43 -3.54 -10.87 11.60
C GLU A 43 -4.73 -10.98 12.55
N ARG A 44 -5.76 -10.14 12.37
CA ARG A 44 -7.00 -10.24 13.13
C ARG A 44 -7.84 -11.43 12.71
N GLU A 45 -7.86 -11.73 11.42
CA GLU A 45 -8.62 -12.89 10.89
C GLU A 45 -8.03 -14.21 11.34
N ASP A 46 -6.71 -14.27 11.47
CA ASP A 46 -6.00 -15.48 11.89
C ASP A 46 -4.94 -15.14 12.93
N PRO A 47 -5.27 -15.28 14.23
CA PRO A 47 -4.31 -14.97 15.30
C PRO A 47 -3.06 -15.85 15.28
N ASN A 48 -3.09 -16.97 14.57
CA ASN A 48 -1.92 -17.85 14.44
C ASN A 48 -1.04 -17.50 13.25
N LEU A 49 -1.44 -16.52 12.44
CA LEU A 49 -0.67 -16.10 11.29
C LEU A 49 0.69 -15.56 11.71
N ARG A 50 1.73 -16.03 11.03
CA ARG A 50 3.10 -15.53 11.24
C ARG A 50 3.59 -14.97 9.91
N VAL A 51 3.71 -13.64 9.86
CA VAL A 51 4.27 -12.96 8.69
C VAL A 51 5.79 -13.09 8.77
N PRO A 52 6.45 -13.69 7.76
CA PRO A 52 7.89 -13.85 7.81
C PRO A 52 8.61 -12.51 7.67
N GLU A 53 9.77 -12.36 8.32
CA GLU A 53 10.58 -11.15 8.15
C GLU A 53 11.08 -11.01 6.71
N TYR A 54 11.54 -12.11 6.15
CA TYR A 54 11.95 -12.15 4.75
C TYR A 54 10.71 -12.28 3.86
N ASN A 55 10.60 -11.43 2.85
CA ASN A 55 9.47 -11.42 1.92
C ASN A 55 8.11 -11.13 2.57
N ALA A 56 8.09 -10.33 3.64
CA ALA A 56 6.85 -9.97 4.33
C ALA A 56 5.80 -9.35 3.39
N HIS A 57 6.23 -8.44 2.52
CA HIS A 57 5.32 -7.76 1.60
C HIS A 57 4.68 -8.73 0.61
N LYS A 58 5.49 -9.58 -0.02
CA LYS A 58 4.99 -10.60 -0.93
C LYS A 58 4.01 -11.52 -0.21
N PHE A 59 4.37 -11.97 0.99
CA PHE A 59 3.51 -12.84 1.80
C PHE A 59 2.14 -12.23 2.04
N VAL A 60 2.10 -10.96 2.46
CA VAL A 60 0.85 -10.28 2.79
C VAL A 60 -0.06 -10.19 1.55
N TRP A 61 0.46 -9.72 0.42
CA TRP A 61 -0.36 -9.59 -0.77
C TRP A 61 -0.81 -10.94 -1.33
N ASP A 62 0.07 -11.95 -1.28
CA ASP A 62 -0.28 -13.30 -1.73
C ASP A 62 -1.39 -13.92 -0.87
N LYS A 63 -1.46 -13.58 0.41
CA LYS A 63 -2.49 -14.11 1.32
C LYS A 63 -3.91 -13.71 0.92
N PHE A 64 -4.07 -12.60 0.24
CA PHE A 64 -5.37 -12.18 -0.28
C PHE A 64 -5.76 -12.92 -1.57
N SER A 65 -4.81 -13.54 -2.24
CA SER A 65 -5.03 -14.19 -3.54
C SER A 65 -5.81 -15.50 -3.39
N GLY A 66 -6.63 -15.81 -4.39
CA GLY A 66 -7.29 -17.11 -4.49
C GLY A 66 -8.54 -17.28 -3.63
N LYS A 67 -9.06 -16.21 -3.03
CA LYS A 67 -10.25 -16.28 -2.17
C LYS A 67 -11.53 -15.90 -2.92
N ASN A 68 -11.64 -14.67 -3.36
CA ASN A 68 -12.79 -14.14 -4.09
C ASN A 68 -12.36 -12.92 -4.90
N LYS A 69 -13.31 -12.31 -5.62
CA LYS A 69 -13.00 -11.16 -6.49
C LYS A 69 -12.41 -9.99 -5.71
N THR A 70 -13.00 -9.64 -4.58
CA THR A 70 -12.55 -8.50 -3.77
C THR A 70 -11.13 -8.73 -3.26
N ARG A 71 -10.86 -9.91 -2.69
CA ARG A 71 -9.54 -10.23 -2.15
C ARG A 71 -8.50 -10.38 -3.26
N ASN A 72 -8.89 -10.93 -4.41
CA ASN A 72 -7.98 -11.00 -5.57
C ASN A 72 -7.61 -9.61 -6.06
N ALA A 73 -8.55 -8.66 -6.05
CA ALA A 73 -8.27 -7.27 -6.43
C ALA A 73 -7.28 -6.63 -5.44
N ILE A 74 -7.46 -6.87 -4.14
CA ILE A 74 -6.53 -6.38 -3.11
C ILE A 74 -5.12 -6.92 -3.37
N SER A 75 -5.01 -8.22 -3.64
CA SER A 75 -3.72 -8.87 -3.92
C SER A 75 -3.02 -8.23 -5.11
N ARG A 76 -3.72 -8.11 -6.23
CA ARG A 76 -3.17 -7.56 -7.47
C ARG A 76 -2.77 -6.09 -7.32
N LYS A 77 -3.67 -5.29 -6.77
CA LYS A 77 -3.43 -3.85 -6.59
C LYS A 77 -2.36 -3.58 -5.55
N GLY A 78 -2.28 -4.41 -4.51
CA GLY A 78 -1.22 -4.32 -3.52
C GLY A 78 0.15 -4.52 -4.13
N ARG A 79 0.28 -5.49 -5.02
CA ARG A 79 1.54 -5.73 -5.75
C ARG A 79 1.87 -4.57 -6.68
N ASP A 80 0.87 -4.00 -7.34
CA ASP A 80 1.08 -2.85 -8.23
C ASP A 80 1.55 -1.63 -7.43
N LEU A 81 0.92 -1.37 -6.28
CA LEU A 81 1.31 -0.27 -5.42
C LEU A 81 2.73 -0.48 -4.86
N ARG A 82 3.07 -1.71 -4.50
CA ARG A 82 4.42 -2.04 -4.05
C ARG A 82 5.46 -1.75 -5.15
N ARG A 83 5.14 -2.07 -6.39
CA ARG A 83 6.03 -1.77 -7.52
C ARG A 83 6.26 -0.28 -7.65
N ASN A 84 5.20 0.52 -7.56
CA ASN A 84 5.30 1.99 -7.62
C ASN A 84 6.17 2.52 -6.48
N ARG A 85 5.99 1.98 -5.28
CA ARG A 85 6.80 2.36 -4.12
C ARG A 85 8.27 1.98 -4.32
N ASN A 86 8.55 0.81 -4.86
CA ASN A 86 9.92 0.40 -5.14
C ASN A 86 10.57 1.34 -6.15
N ASP A 87 9.85 1.74 -7.19
CA ASP A 87 10.33 2.70 -8.16
C ASP A 87 10.62 4.05 -7.49
N ALA A 88 9.71 4.51 -6.64
CA ALA A 88 9.84 5.79 -5.95
C ALA A 88 11.06 5.81 -5.01
N ASP A 89 11.36 4.69 -4.35
CA ASP A 89 12.45 4.62 -3.38
C ASP A 89 13.80 4.32 -4.02
N TYR A 90 13.84 3.56 -5.11
CA TYR A 90 15.10 2.97 -5.59
C TYR A 90 15.48 3.32 -7.02
N GLU A 91 14.55 3.77 -7.87
CA GLU A 91 14.89 4.10 -9.25
C GLU A 91 15.47 5.51 -9.33
N ALA A 92 16.67 5.65 -9.96
CA ALA A 92 17.31 6.94 -10.08
C ALA A 92 16.50 7.90 -10.95
N ASP A 93 15.94 7.38 -12.05
CA ASP A 93 15.19 8.20 -13.01
C ASP A 93 13.75 7.75 -13.07
N ILE A 94 12.83 8.67 -12.78
CA ILE A 94 11.40 8.47 -12.98
C ILE A 94 10.94 9.50 -14.00
N ARG A 95 10.40 9.02 -15.11
CA ARG A 95 10.07 9.88 -16.25
C ARG A 95 9.02 10.94 -15.90
N LYS A 96 7.98 10.54 -15.14
CA LYS A 96 6.87 11.43 -14.79
C LYS A 96 6.47 11.22 -13.34
N PRO A 97 7.23 11.78 -12.39
CA PRO A 97 6.97 11.55 -10.96
C PRO A 97 5.56 11.92 -10.52
N LYS A 98 4.99 13.00 -11.04
CA LYS A 98 3.64 13.43 -10.66
C LYS A 98 2.58 12.43 -11.12
N GLU A 99 2.74 11.85 -12.30
CA GLU A 99 1.82 10.81 -12.76
C GLU A 99 1.92 9.55 -11.88
N LEU A 100 3.13 9.18 -11.48
CA LEU A 100 3.33 8.04 -10.59
C LEU A 100 2.63 8.28 -9.24
N VAL A 101 2.70 9.50 -8.71
CA VAL A 101 1.97 9.88 -7.49
C VAL A 101 0.46 9.69 -7.70
N ASN A 102 -0.08 10.26 -8.77
CA ASN A 102 -1.52 10.19 -9.04
C ASN A 102 -2.00 8.76 -9.19
N ASP A 103 -1.27 7.94 -9.95
CA ASP A 103 -1.58 6.53 -10.14
C ASP A 103 -1.54 5.77 -8.82
N SER A 104 -0.54 6.05 -7.99
CA SER A 104 -0.38 5.39 -6.69
C SER A 104 -1.53 5.70 -5.76
N PHE A 105 -1.96 6.97 -5.71
CA PHE A 105 -3.11 7.35 -4.88
C PHE A 105 -4.40 6.70 -5.38
N GLN A 106 -4.60 6.60 -6.69
CA GLN A 106 -5.77 5.94 -7.24
C GLN A 106 -5.80 4.45 -6.86
N ILE A 107 -4.67 3.77 -6.99
CA ILE A 107 -4.55 2.36 -6.60
C ILE A 107 -4.83 2.20 -5.10
N ALA A 108 -4.22 3.07 -4.28
CA ALA A 108 -4.39 3.01 -2.83
C ALA A 108 -5.86 3.22 -2.41
N GLU A 109 -6.56 4.16 -3.03
CA GLU A 109 -7.97 4.41 -2.72
C GLU A 109 -8.82 3.17 -3.04
N HIS A 110 -8.53 2.48 -4.15
CA HIS A 110 -9.24 1.24 -4.48
C HIS A 110 -8.97 0.15 -3.45
N ILE A 111 -7.71 -0.01 -3.04
CA ILE A 111 -7.37 -1.02 -2.03
C ILE A 111 -8.09 -0.72 -0.71
N LEU A 112 -8.06 0.53 -0.27
CA LEU A 112 -8.70 0.93 1.00
C LEU A 112 -10.20 0.69 0.95
N PHE A 113 -10.84 0.98 -0.19
CA PHE A 113 -12.25 0.70 -0.39
C PHE A 113 -12.54 -0.79 -0.21
N TYR A 114 -11.76 -1.67 -0.86
CA TYR A 114 -11.94 -3.10 -0.75
C TYR A 114 -11.62 -3.63 0.65
N LEU A 115 -10.60 -3.11 1.30
CA LEU A 115 -10.27 -3.51 2.68
C LEU A 115 -11.40 -3.17 3.64
N ASN A 116 -12.05 -2.02 3.44
CA ASN A 116 -13.21 -1.66 4.26
C ASN A 116 -14.39 -2.59 4.05
N GLN A 117 -14.56 -3.14 2.85
CA GLN A 117 -15.65 -4.09 2.56
C GLN A 117 -15.47 -5.42 3.28
N ILE A 118 -14.24 -5.89 3.43
CA ILE A 118 -13.95 -7.20 4.05
C ILE A 118 -13.75 -7.11 5.55
N GLN A 119 -13.64 -5.91 6.10
CA GLN A 119 -13.44 -5.70 7.53
C GLN A 119 -14.73 -6.04 8.29
N PRO A 120 -14.68 -6.84 9.37
CA PRO A 120 -15.87 -7.09 10.18
C PRO A 120 -16.40 -5.79 10.77
N LYS A 121 -17.72 -5.66 10.77
CA LYS A 121 -18.36 -4.48 11.36
C LYS A 121 -18.40 -4.58 12.88
#